data_f058e7ba18ccee4d8647f0db11f53fe6
#
_entry.id   f058e7ba18ccee4d8647f0db11f53fe6
#
_cell.length_a   1.000
_cell.length_b   1.000
_cell.length_c   1.000
_cell.angle_alpha   90.00
_cell.angle_beta   90.00
_cell.angle_gamma   90.00
#
_symmetry.space_group_name_H-M   'P 1'
#
loop_
_entity.id
_entity.type
_entity.pdbx_description
1 polymer ?
#
loop_
_entity_poly.entity_id
_entity_poly.type
_entity_poly.pdbx_seq_one_letter_code
_entity_poly.pdbx_strand_id
1 'polypeptide(L)'
;MTAHFCPIDHVAIDVVDFDTALAFFKDVFGMTPTRFQGPEEAPTSLWLDGGVQLCRVEAQAADTGRVGHIAFKSDDLDALLARAARYGAEAVPGKPRHWFRCLGIVFEIK
;
A
#
# COMPACT_ATOMS: atom_id res chain seq x y z
N MET A 1 -14.32 13.56 -18.73
CA MET A 1 -14.05 12.81 -17.50
C MET A 1 -14.38 11.35 -17.71
N THR A 2 -13.52 10.48 -17.25
CA THR A 2 -13.79 9.05 -17.34
C THR A 2 -14.57 8.59 -16.12
N ALA A 3 -15.60 7.77 -16.35
CA ALA A 3 -16.46 7.30 -15.27
C ALA A 3 -15.73 6.32 -14.32
N HIS A 4 -14.56 5.84 -14.71
CA HIS A 4 -13.84 4.85 -13.93
C HIS A 4 -12.45 5.33 -13.48
N PHE A 5 -12.26 6.62 -13.37
CA PHE A 5 -11.01 7.13 -12.83
C PHE A 5 -10.89 6.72 -11.37
N CYS A 6 -9.74 6.15 -11.01
CA CYS A 6 -9.49 5.63 -9.67
C CYS A 6 -8.31 6.39 -9.06
N PRO A 7 -8.56 7.29 -8.11
CA PRO A 7 -7.46 7.98 -7.45
C PRO A 7 -6.67 7.03 -6.55
N ILE A 8 -5.42 7.36 -6.32
CA ILE A 8 -4.58 6.62 -5.37
C ILE A 8 -5.07 6.91 -3.96
N ASP A 9 -5.23 5.84 -3.16
CA ASP A 9 -5.54 5.98 -1.74
C ASP A 9 -4.26 6.09 -0.93
N HIS A 10 -3.32 5.16 -1.14
CA HIS A 10 -2.03 5.23 -0.47
C HIS A 10 -1.01 4.36 -1.20
N VAL A 11 0.27 4.60 -0.90
CA VAL A 11 1.38 3.76 -1.33
C VAL A 11 2.00 3.16 -0.08
N ALA A 12 2.11 1.83 -0.04
CA ALA A 12 2.72 1.12 1.08
C ALA A 12 4.19 0.88 0.78
N ILE A 13 5.04 1.27 1.71
CA ILE A 13 6.50 1.15 1.57
C ILE A 13 7.00 0.21 2.65
N ASP A 14 7.72 -0.84 2.24
CA ASP A 14 8.31 -1.80 3.15
C ASP A 14 9.61 -1.24 3.71
N VAL A 15 9.73 -1.20 5.03
CA VAL A 15 10.94 -0.67 5.68
C VAL A 15 11.40 -1.62 6.78
N VAL A 16 12.71 -1.78 6.89
CA VAL A 16 13.32 -2.59 7.94
C VAL A 16 13.44 -1.74 9.20
N ASP A 17 14.01 -0.55 9.10
CA ASP A 17 14.17 0.36 10.24
C ASP A 17 12.96 1.29 10.29
N PHE A 18 11.92 0.81 10.97
CA PHE A 18 10.64 1.49 11.03
C PHE A 18 10.74 2.87 11.68
N ASP A 19 11.47 2.95 12.80
CA ASP A 19 11.54 4.19 13.57
C ASP A 19 12.27 5.28 12.78
N THR A 20 13.35 4.92 12.10
CA THR A 20 14.08 5.88 11.27
C THR A 20 13.24 6.34 10.09
N ALA A 21 12.51 5.40 9.46
CA ALA A 21 11.64 5.78 8.34
C ALA A 21 10.55 6.73 8.79
N LEU A 22 9.92 6.45 9.94
CA LEU A 22 8.89 7.34 10.48
C LEU A 22 9.45 8.72 10.76
N ALA A 23 10.61 8.78 11.42
CA ALA A 23 11.25 10.05 11.72
C ALA A 23 11.55 10.84 10.44
N PHE A 24 12.02 10.15 9.41
CA PHE A 24 12.33 10.76 8.13
C PHE A 24 11.10 11.42 7.51
N PHE A 25 10.00 10.69 7.41
CA PHE A 25 8.79 11.25 6.78
C PHE A 25 8.19 12.39 7.58
N LYS A 26 8.30 12.33 8.91
CA LYS A 26 7.82 13.42 9.76
C LYS A 26 8.70 14.66 9.62
N ASP A 27 10.01 14.48 9.66
CA ASP A 27 10.95 15.61 9.68
C ASP A 27 11.09 16.26 8.29
N VAL A 28 11.26 15.42 7.26
CA VAL A 28 11.54 15.95 5.92
C VAL A 28 10.28 16.42 5.20
N PHE A 29 9.19 15.66 5.33
CA PHE A 29 7.97 15.97 4.58
C PHE A 29 6.82 16.48 5.44
N GLY A 30 7.02 16.57 6.76
CA GLY A 30 5.98 17.09 7.65
C GLY A 30 4.75 16.20 7.77
N MET A 31 4.89 14.91 7.48
CA MET A 31 3.76 14.00 7.55
C MET A 31 3.47 13.59 8.98
N THR A 32 2.20 13.35 9.28
CA THR A 32 1.73 13.02 10.62
C THR A 32 1.06 11.64 10.62
N PRO A 33 1.37 10.79 11.61
CA PRO A 33 0.67 9.50 11.73
C PRO A 33 -0.83 9.70 11.94
N THR A 34 -1.64 8.93 11.21
CA THR A 34 -3.09 8.99 11.33
C THR A 34 -3.69 7.72 11.89
N ARG A 35 -3.04 6.58 11.65
CA ARG A 35 -3.56 5.28 12.06
C ARG A 35 -2.42 4.27 12.06
N PHE A 36 -2.51 3.24 12.91
CA PHE A 36 -1.51 2.17 12.90
C PHE A 36 -2.18 0.83 13.21
N GLN A 37 -1.49 -0.24 12.83
CA GLN A 37 -1.85 -1.61 13.15
C GLN A 37 -0.83 -2.19 14.11
N GLY A 38 -1.29 -3.13 14.94
CA GLY A 38 -0.43 -3.76 15.92
C GLY A 38 -0.32 -2.95 17.19
N PRO A 39 0.57 -3.36 18.11
CA PRO A 39 0.73 -2.65 19.37
C PRO A 39 1.21 -1.22 19.15
N GLU A 40 0.72 -0.29 19.96
CA GLU A 40 1.09 1.10 19.83
C GLU A 40 2.59 1.32 20.00
N GLU A 41 3.21 0.57 20.89
CA GLU A 41 4.65 0.70 21.16
C GLU A 41 5.54 0.08 20.09
N ALA A 42 4.97 -0.77 19.23
CA ALA A 42 5.72 -1.43 18.16
C ALA A 42 4.77 -1.80 17.02
N PRO A 43 4.25 -0.80 16.29
CA PRO A 43 3.29 -1.09 15.24
C PRO A 43 3.89 -1.90 14.10
N THR A 44 3.08 -2.75 13.49
CA THR A 44 3.48 -3.51 12.31
C THR A 44 3.33 -2.69 11.04
N SER A 45 2.41 -1.74 11.04
CA SER A 45 2.31 -0.76 9.97
C SER A 45 1.67 0.51 10.50
N LEU A 46 1.84 1.59 9.73
CA LEU A 46 1.39 2.90 10.16
C LEU A 46 1.06 3.74 8.92
N TRP A 47 -0.06 4.43 8.96
CA TRP A 47 -0.47 5.34 7.90
C TRP A 47 -0.11 6.76 8.28
N LEU A 48 0.47 7.47 7.31
CA LEU A 48 0.76 8.89 7.43
C LEU A 48 -0.26 9.63 6.57
N ASP A 49 -0.56 10.87 6.95
CA ASP A 49 -1.38 11.70 6.08
C ASP A 49 -0.62 11.92 4.76
N GLY A 50 -1.37 12.17 3.70
CA GLY A 50 -0.76 12.36 2.39
C GLY A 50 -0.57 11.11 1.58
N GLY A 51 -1.03 9.95 2.09
CA GLY A 51 -1.09 8.75 1.27
C GLY A 51 0.11 7.81 1.34
N VAL A 52 0.86 7.84 2.43
CA VAL A 52 1.96 6.90 2.64
C VAL A 52 1.62 5.97 3.78
N GLN A 53 1.87 4.67 3.58
CA GLN A 53 1.79 3.67 4.63
C GLN A 53 3.18 3.04 4.79
N LEU A 54 3.69 3.01 6.01
CA LEU A 54 4.94 2.32 6.30
C LEU A 54 4.62 0.94 6.84
N CYS A 55 5.26 -0.08 6.28
CA CYS A 55 5.06 -1.47 6.68
C CYS A 55 6.38 -2.03 7.18
N ARG A 56 6.37 -2.56 8.39
CA ARG A 56 7.58 -3.16 8.98
C ARG A 56 7.85 -4.51 8.33
N VAL A 57 9.08 -4.71 7.88
CA VAL A 57 9.52 -6.00 7.36
C VAL A 57 10.75 -6.46 8.10
N GLU A 58 11.02 -7.77 8.03
CA GLU A 58 12.14 -8.37 8.76
C GLU A 58 13.49 -7.91 8.20
N ALA A 59 14.50 -7.91 9.06
CA ALA A 59 15.82 -7.41 8.70
C ALA A 59 16.45 -8.17 7.54
N GLN A 60 16.12 -9.46 7.38
CA GLN A 60 16.66 -10.26 6.29
C GLN A 60 15.90 -10.06 4.98
N ALA A 61 14.84 -9.28 4.98
CA ALA A 61 14.20 -8.90 3.73
C ALA A 61 15.21 -8.10 2.92
N ALA A 62 15.33 -8.43 1.64
CA ALA A 62 16.42 -7.90 0.84
C ALA A 62 16.34 -6.38 0.66
N ASP A 63 15.15 -5.85 0.52
CA ASP A 63 14.97 -4.48 0.04
C ASP A 63 14.12 -3.66 1.00
N THR A 64 14.78 -2.88 1.83
CA THR A 64 14.07 -1.84 2.56
C THR A 64 13.72 -0.71 1.61
N GLY A 65 12.59 -0.06 1.84
CA GLY A 65 12.16 1.04 0.97
C GLY A 65 11.42 0.60 -0.28
N ARG A 66 11.19 -0.70 -0.45
CA ARG A 66 10.48 -1.21 -1.61
C ARG A 66 8.98 -0.92 -1.49
N VAL A 67 8.36 -0.59 -2.64
CA VAL A 67 6.91 -0.42 -2.68
C VAL A 67 6.26 -1.79 -2.53
N GLY A 68 5.48 -1.98 -1.46
CA GLY A 68 4.81 -3.24 -1.19
C GLY A 68 3.52 -3.37 -1.99
N HIS A 69 2.73 -2.31 -2.02
CA HIS A 69 1.51 -2.28 -2.84
C HIS A 69 1.05 -0.84 -3.01
N ILE A 70 0.18 -0.65 -4.00
CA ILE A 70 -0.45 0.64 -4.26
C ILE A 70 -1.95 0.44 -4.15
N ALA A 71 -2.61 1.26 -3.36
CA ALA A 71 -4.07 1.17 -3.19
C ALA A 71 -4.74 2.27 -3.99
N PHE A 72 -5.73 1.87 -4.78
CA PHE A 72 -6.57 2.77 -5.55
C PHE A 72 -8.00 2.71 -5.03
N LYS A 73 -8.72 3.80 -5.13
CA LYS A 73 -10.15 3.83 -4.79
C LYS A 73 -10.98 3.53 -6.02
N SER A 74 -12.03 2.74 -5.84
CA SER A 74 -12.98 2.47 -6.92
C SER A 74 -14.35 2.23 -6.30
N ASP A 75 -15.38 2.73 -6.98
CA ASP A 75 -16.75 2.47 -6.58
C ASP A 75 -17.38 1.32 -7.39
N ASP A 76 -16.60 0.66 -8.25
CA ASP A 76 -17.09 -0.47 -9.03
C ASP A 76 -15.97 -1.51 -9.18
N LEU A 77 -15.81 -2.33 -8.14
CA LEU A 77 -14.77 -3.34 -8.10
C LEU A 77 -14.91 -4.35 -9.23
N ASP A 78 -16.14 -4.80 -9.49
CA ASP A 78 -16.35 -5.83 -10.51
C ASP A 78 -15.92 -5.37 -11.89
N ALA A 79 -16.26 -4.15 -12.26
CA ALA A 79 -15.86 -3.59 -13.54
C ALA A 79 -14.35 -3.40 -13.62
N LEU A 80 -13.73 -2.96 -12.52
CA LEU A 80 -12.29 -2.76 -12.47
C LEU A 80 -11.57 -4.09 -12.66
N LEU A 81 -12.00 -5.13 -11.94
CA LEU A 81 -11.36 -6.44 -12.03
C LEU A 81 -11.52 -7.04 -13.43
N ALA A 82 -12.67 -6.82 -14.07
CA ALA A 82 -12.88 -7.31 -15.43
C ALA A 82 -11.91 -6.63 -16.40
N ARG A 83 -11.66 -5.35 -16.23
CA ARG A 83 -10.67 -4.65 -17.06
C ARG A 83 -9.26 -5.14 -16.79
N ALA A 84 -8.89 -5.29 -15.51
CA ALA A 84 -7.56 -5.74 -15.13
C ALA A 84 -7.26 -7.14 -15.68
N ALA A 85 -8.28 -8.02 -15.72
CA ALA A 85 -8.10 -9.38 -16.21
C ALA A 85 -7.61 -9.41 -17.65
N ARG A 86 -7.95 -8.41 -18.45
CA ARG A 86 -7.48 -8.32 -19.85
C ARG A 86 -5.97 -8.11 -19.95
N TYR A 87 -5.35 -7.66 -18.87
CA TYR A 87 -3.92 -7.39 -18.83
C TYR A 87 -3.16 -8.44 -18.01
N GLY A 88 -3.84 -9.54 -17.68
CA GLY A 88 -3.18 -10.64 -17.00
C GLY A 88 -3.17 -10.54 -15.48
N ALA A 89 -4.09 -9.76 -14.90
CA ALA A 89 -4.17 -9.65 -13.45
C ALA A 89 -4.45 -11.01 -12.81
N GLU A 90 -3.75 -11.30 -11.72
CA GLU A 90 -3.86 -12.57 -11.00
C GLU A 90 -4.15 -12.32 -9.52
N ALA A 91 -4.88 -13.24 -8.91
CA ALA A 91 -5.16 -13.15 -7.47
C ALA A 91 -3.86 -13.23 -6.68
N VAL A 92 -3.84 -12.54 -5.55
CA VAL A 92 -2.72 -12.64 -4.60
C VAL A 92 -3.06 -13.71 -3.58
N PRO A 93 -2.27 -14.78 -3.46
CA PRO A 93 -2.57 -15.84 -2.51
C PRO A 93 -2.74 -15.31 -1.09
N GLY A 94 -3.78 -15.76 -0.40
CA GLY A 94 -4.05 -15.35 0.97
C GLY A 94 -4.73 -14.01 1.12
N LYS A 95 -5.05 -13.32 0.02
CA LYS A 95 -5.70 -12.01 0.06
C LYS A 95 -7.11 -12.07 -0.53
N PRO A 96 -8.02 -11.20 -0.08
CA PRO A 96 -9.34 -11.11 -0.69
C PRO A 96 -9.28 -10.68 -2.16
N ARG A 97 -10.41 -10.79 -2.86
CA ARG A 97 -10.46 -10.54 -4.30
C ARG A 97 -10.16 -9.10 -4.71
N HIS A 98 -10.24 -8.16 -3.78
CA HIS A 98 -9.90 -6.76 -4.10
C HIS A 98 -8.39 -6.51 -4.05
N TRP A 99 -7.59 -7.56 -3.93
CA TRP A 99 -6.16 -7.51 -4.10
C TRP A 99 -5.80 -8.31 -5.34
N PHE A 100 -4.90 -7.79 -6.17
CA PHE A 100 -4.42 -8.54 -7.33
C PHE A 100 -3.01 -8.09 -7.69
N ARG A 101 -2.33 -8.95 -8.44
CA ARG A 101 -1.00 -8.64 -8.98
C ARG A 101 -1.13 -8.49 -10.49
N CYS A 102 -0.54 -7.44 -11.02
CA CYS A 102 -0.49 -7.20 -12.44
C CYS A 102 0.74 -6.36 -12.75
N LEU A 103 1.39 -6.63 -13.86
CA LEU A 103 2.60 -5.89 -14.27
C LEU A 103 3.70 -5.94 -13.22
N GLY A 104 3.73 -7.01 -12.42
CA GLY A 104 4.72 -7.17 -11.36
C GLY A 104 4.43 -6.36 -10.10
N ILE A 105 3.29 -5.70 -10.02
CA ILE A 105 2.92 -4.83 -8.91
C ILE A 105 1.69 -5.39 -8.21
N VAL A 106 1.68 -5.31 -6.88
CA VAL A 106 0.50 -5.68 -6.09
C VAL A 106 -0.39 -4.45 -5.92
N PHE A 107 -1.66 -4.63 -6.19
CA PHE A 107 -2.66 -3.57 -6.05
C PHE A 107 -3.71 -3.96 -5.04
N GLU A 108 -4.18 -2.98 -4.29
CA GLU A 108 -5.33 -3.12 -3.39
C GLU A 108 -6.39 -2.14 -3.85
N ILE A 109 -7.66 -2.57 -3.90
CA ILE A 109 -8.75 -1.67 -4.31
C ILE A 109 -9.59 -1.37 -3.08
N LYS A 110 -9.72 -0.10 -2.77
CA LYS A 110 -10.46 0.37 -1.58
C LYS A 110 -11.88 0.73 -1.92
#